data_751c58e37d07c30bb9e4fc11ab613bcf
#
_entry.id   751c58e37d07c30bb9e4fc11ab613bcf
#
_cell.length_a   1.000
_cell.length_b   1.000
_cell.length_c   1.000
_cell.angle_alpha   90.00
_cell.angle_beta   90.00
_cell.angle_gamma   90.00
#
_symmetry.space_group_name_H-M   'P 1'
#
loop_
_entity.id
_entity.type
_entity.pdbx_description
1 polymer ?
#
loop_
_entity_poly.entity_id
_entity_poly.type
_entity_poly.pdbx_seq_one_letter_code
_entity_poly.pdbx_strand_id
1 'polypeptide(L)'
;MQGRIARAKPLAAEDRRRAILDAAVPLLIRKGPSVTTAEVARAADIAEGTLFRAFPDKSALILEAARAAMDPARVTDGIRAIDPSLRLEARLSKAASLLRDYFDQMTALGESLRSASIQGGAKQGDMARLFRDSSAAITSALAGLFEPHRAALRVTPAAAVAAFRGLVFASAHPMLPPKERLATGEVIGILLSGIAARGDK
;
A
#
# COMPACT_ATOMS: atom_id res chain seq x y z
N MET A 1 35.88 37.48 -1.30
CA MET A 1 34.42 37.43 -1.12
C MET A 1 34.03 35.99 -0.83
N GLN A 2 33.85 35.64 0.44
CA GLN A 2 33.47 34.30 0.85
C GLN A 2 31.92 34.23 0.84
N GLY A 3 31.36 33.46 -0.06
CA GLY A 3 29.92 33.17 -0.11
C GLY A 3 29.47 32.43 1.13
N ARG A 4 28.70 33.08 1.98
CA ARG A 4 27.97 32.51 3.12
C ARG A 4 26.96 31.51 2.57
N ILE A 5 27.22 30.21 2.67
CA ILE A 5 26.28 29.15 2.41
C ILE A 5 25.11 29.35 3.40
N ALA A 6 23.97 29.72 2.88
CA ALA A 6 22.75 29.88 3.68
C ALA A 6 22.39 28.51 4.31
N ARG A 7 22.55 28.42 5.63
CA ARG A 7 22.17 27.24 6.41
C ARG A 7 20.65 27.11 6.31
N ALA A 8 20.18 26.03 5.67
CA ALA A 8 18.78 25.73 5.55
C ALA A 8 18.08 25.81 6.92
N LYS A 9 16.91 26.47 6.97
CA LYS A 9 16.12 26.61 8.19
C LYS A 9 15.82 25.22 8.75
N PRO A 10 16.02 24.95 10.06
CA PRO A 10 15.72 23.64 10.63
C PRO A 10 14.26 23.30 10.37
N LEU A 11 13.99 22.15 9.74
CA LEU A 11 12.65 21.58 9.60
C LEU A 11 11.99 21.47 10.99
N ALA A 12 10.68 21.72 11.07
CA ALA A 12 9.90 21.44 12.27
C ALA A 12 10.07 19.93 12.63
N ALA A 13 9.94 19.59 13.91
CA ALA A 13 10.15 18.21 14.37
C ALA A 13 9.25 17.19 13.60
N GLU A 14 8.04 17.61 13.29
CA GLU A 14 7.06 16.83 12.52
C GLU A 14 7.51 16.62 11.07
N ASP A 15 7.94 17.68 10.38
CA ASP A 15 8.43 17.61 9.00
C ASP A 15 9.68 16.72 8.90
N ARG A 16 10.55 16.79 9.90
CA ARG A 16 11.73 15.93 9.97
C ARG A 16 11.34 14.48 10.19
N ARG A 17 10.37 14.21 11.06
CA ARG A 17 9.86 12.87 11.31
C ARG A 17 9.26 12.27 10.03
N ARG A 18 8.46 13.06 9.30
CA ARG A 18 7.90 12.67 8.01
C ARG A 18 8.98 12.37 6.97
N ALA A 19 9.98 13.24 6.82
CA ALA A 19 11.08 13.01 5.89
C ALA A 19 11.86 11.72 6.19
N ILE A 20 12.06 11.39 7.48
CA ILE A 20 12.68 10.12 7.88
C ILE A 20 11.80 8.93 7.49
N LEU A 21 10.48 9.00 7.69
CA LEU A 21 9.54 7.93 7.31
C LEU A 21 9.47 7.76 5.80
N ASP A 22 9.45 8.85 5.03
CA ASP A 22 9.46 8.83 3.56
C ASP A 22 10.72 8.15 3.00
N ALA A 23 11.85 8.30 3.68
CA ALA A 23 13.10 7.61 3.33
C ALA A 23 13.11 6.14 3.82
N ALA A 24 12.53 5.86 4.97
CA ALA A 24 12.52 4.52 5.59
C ALA A 24 11.61 3.53 4.86
N VAL A 25 10.41 3.97 4.44
CA VAL A 25 9.40 3.10 3.81
C VAL A 25 9.95 2.36 2.58
N PRO A 26 10.54 3.00 1.56
CA PRO A 26 11.08 2.30 0.40
C PRO A 26 12.23 1.35 0.75
N LEU A 27 13.04 1.70 1.74
CA LEU A 27 14.14 0.83 2.22
C LEU A 27 13.57 -0.41 2.91
N LEU A 28 12.56 -0.24 3.75
CA LEU A 28 11.90 -1.31 4.47
C LEU A 28 11.22 -2.30 3.51
N ILE A 29 10.54 -1.80 2.47
CA ILE A 29 9.92 -2.62 1.43
C ILE A 29 10.97 -3.45 0.67
N ARG A 30 12.12 -2.85 0.30
CA ARG A 30 13.16 -3.54 -0.47
C ARG A 30 14.00 -4.50 0.34
N LYS A 31 14.35 -4.16 1.58
CA LYS A 31 15.34 -4.88 2.42
C LYS A 31 14.71 -5.63 3.58
N GLY A 32 13.45 -5.39 3.84
CA GLY A 32 12.79 -5.99 4.99
C GLY A 32 13.48 -5.64 6.31
N PRO A 33 13.58 -6.59 7.25
CA PRO A 33 14.16 -6.37 8.58
C PRO A 33 15.66 -6.09 8.59
N SER A 34 16.35 -6.34 7.48
CA SER A 34 17.79 -6.10 7.37
C SER A 34 18.18 -4.63 7.20
N VAL A 35 17.19 -3.73 6.98
CA VAL A 35 17.43 -2.29 6.91
C VAL A 35 18.10 -1.79 8.19
N THR A 36 19.12 -0.92 8.05
CA THR A 36 19.83 -0.33 9.17
C THR A 36 19.45 1.14 9.37
N THR A 37 19.55 1.63 10.61
CA THR A 37 19.34 3.05 10.95
C THR A 37 20.28 3.97 10.19
N ALA A 38 21.53 3.54 9.97
CA ALA A 38 22.51 4.26 9.17
C ALA A 38 22.07 4.42 7.69
N GLU A 39 21.46 3.38 7.10
CA GLU A 39 20.93 3.46 5.74
C GLU A 39 19.75 4.42 5.64
N VAL A 40 18.84 4.39 6.61
CA VAL A 40 17.71 5.33 6.67
C VAL A 40 18.22 6.77 6.87
N ALA A 41 19.14 6.99 7.79
CA ALA A 41 19.72 8.31 8.03
C ALA A 41 20.40 8.88 6.77
N ARG A 42 21.14 8.05 6.05
CA ARG A 42 21.76 8.42 4.77
C ARG A 42 20.71 8.75 3.70
N ALA A 43 19.64 7.96 3.59
CA ALA A 43 18.59 8.19 2.62
C ALA A 43 17.75 9.44 2.92
N ALA A 44 17.63 9.81 4.21
CA ALA A 44 16.96 11.03 4.67
C ALA A 44 17.88 12.26 4.70
N ASP A 45 19.16 12.12 4.28
CA ASP A 45 20.18 13.16 4.32
C ASP A 45 20.35 13.80 5.73
N ILE A 46 20.42 12.95 6.76
CA ILE A 46 20.61 13.37 8.16
C ILE A 46 21.70 12.55 8.85
N ALA A 47 22.25 13.09 9.94
CA ALA A 47 23.11 12.30 10.84
C ALA A 47 22.26 11.25 11.61
N GLU A 48 22.81 10.07 11.85
CA GLU A 48 22.13 8.99 12.59
C GLU A 48 21.69 9.41 13.99
N GLY A 49 22.46 10.26 14.69
CA GLY A 49 22.06 10.85 15.96
C GLY A 49 20.79 11.73 15.86
N THR A 50 20.50 12.29 14.69
CA THR A 50 19.25 13.04 14.44
C THR A 50 18.05 12.09 14.30
N LEU A 51 18.27 10.93 13.70
CA LEU A 51 17.26 9.87 13.63
C LEU A 51 16.83 9.39 15.02
N PHE A 52 17.80 9.14 15.92
CA PHE A 52 17.50 8.71 17.30
C PHE A 52 16.85 9.79 18.18
N ARG A 53 16.93 11.08 17.79
CA ARG A 53 16.11 12.13 18.42
C ARG A 53 14.65 12.06 18.01
N ALA A 54 14.34 11.56 16.81
CA ALA A 54 12.99 11.42 16.29
C ALA A 54 12.36 10.06 16.66
N PHE A 55 13.16 9.00 16.72
CA PHE A 55 12.73 7.64 17.03
C PHE A 55 13.65 7.05 18.10
N PRO A 56 13.12 6.56 19.24
CA PRO A 56 13.94 6.11 20.37
C PRO A 56 14.82 4.92 20.01
N ASP A 57 14.37 4.08 19.10
CA ASP A 57 15.12 2.89 18.64
C ASP A 57 14.70 2.48 17.22
N LYS A 58 15.39 1.46 16.67
CA LYS A 58 15.10 0.89 15.36
C LYS A 58 13.70 0.30 15.28
N SER A 59 13.20 -0.31 16.35
CA SER A 59 11.88 -0.96 16.37
C SER A 59 10.75 0.07 16.25
N ALA A 60 10.87 1.19 16.95
CA ALA A 60 9.94 2.32 16.84
C ALA A 60 9.94 2.92 15.43
N LEU A 61 11.11 3.09 14.81
CA LEU A 61 11.23 3.55 13.42
C LEU A 61 10.53 2.58 12.46
N ILE A 62 10.82 1.28 12.56
CA ILE A 62 10.21 0.25 11.69
C ILE A 62 8.69 0.22 11.86
N LEU A 63 8.19 0.27 13.10
CA LEU A 63 6.76 0.26 13.37
C LEU A 63 6.05 1.47 12.74
N GLU A 64 6.63 2.66 12.86
CA GLU A 64 6.02 3.85 12.28
C GLU A 64 6.17 3.92 10.77
N ALA A 65 7.29 3.48 10.22
CA ALA A 65 7.45 3.33 8.78
C ALA A 65 6.44 2.33 8.20
N ALA A 66 6.17 1.23 8.91
CA ALA A 66 5.14 0.28 8.54
C ALA A 66 3.73 0.90 8.58
N ARG A 67 3.42 1.68 9.61
CA ARG A 67 2.15 2.43 9.69
C ARG A 67 1.99 3.40 8.52
N ALA A 68 3.05 4.15 8.21
CA ALA A 68 3.04 5.08 7.09
C ALA A 68 2.87 4.37 5.73
N ALA A 69 3.49 3.21 5.56
CA ALA A 69 3.35 2.40 4.35
C ALA A 69 1.96 1.74 4.22
N MET A 70 1.27 1.49 5.34
CA MET A 70 -0.09 0.96 5.35
C MET A 70 -1.16 2.04 5.11
N ASP A 71 -0.78 3.32 5.00
CA ASP A 71 -1.71 4.38 4.65
C ASP A 71 -2.33 4.08 3.27
N PRO A 72 -3.65 3.89 3.17
CA PRO A 72 -4.30 3.55 1.91
C PRO A 72 -4.43 4.76 0.97
N ALA A 73 -4.07 5.96 1.40
CA ALA A 73 -4.29 7.20 0.62
C ALA A 73 -3.74 7.06 -0.80
N ARG A 74 -2.51 6.59 -0.95
CA ARG A 74 -1.88 6.45 -2.27
C ARG A 74 -2.67 5.54 -3.22
N VAL A 75 -3.11 4.38 -2.73
CA VAL A 75 -3.88 3.44 -3.55
C VAL A 75 -5.32 3.92 -3.78
N THR A 76 -5.96 4.50 -2.78
CA THR A 76 -7.33 5.02 -2.92
C THR A 76 -7.39 6.23 -3.83
N ASP A 77 -6.43 7.13 -3.74
CA ASP A 77 -6.36 8.31 -4.61
C ASP A 77 -6.01 7.91 -6.05
N GLY A 78 -5.09 6.96 -6.22
CA GLY A 78 -4.83 6.35 -7.53
C GLY A 78 -6.08 5.72 -8.15
N ILE A 79 -6.89 4.99 -7.38
CA ILE A 79 -8.15 4.41 -7.86
C ILE A 79 -9.16 5.50 -8.24
N ARG A 80 -9.31 6.55 -7.42
CA ARG A 80 -10.22 7.67 -7.70
C ARG A 80 -9.79 8.50 -8.90
N ALA A 81 -8.49 8.58 -9.17
CA ALA A 81 -7.92 9.29 -10.32
C ALA A 81 -8.02 8.51 -11.65
N ILE A 82 -8.50 7.27 -11.63
CA ILE A 82 -8.72 6.51 -12.87
C ILE A 82 -9.77 7.21 -13.71
N ASP A 83 -9.40 7.53 -14.96
CA ASP A 83 -10.26 8.21 -15.92
C ASP A 83 -11.63 7.51 -16.05
N PRO A 84 -12.74 8.18 -15.70
CA PRO A 84 -14.07 7.60 -15.77
C PRO A 84 -14.57 7.34 -17.20
N SER A 85 -13.95 7.94 -18.21
CA SER A 85 -14.29 7.74 -19.63
C SER A 85 -13.84 6.39 -20.18
N LEU A 86 -12.91 5.73 -19.50
CA LEU A 86 -12.42 4.40 -19.87
C LEU A 86 -13.50 3.34 -19.66
N ARG A 87 -13.50 2.29 -20.51
CA ARG A 87 -14.33 1.10 -20.31
C ARG A 87 -14.03 0.45 -18.96
N LEU A 88 -15.02 -0.19 -18.34
CA LEU A 88 -14.92 -0.83 -17.03
C LEU A 88 -13.70 -1.77 -16.95
N GLU A 89 -13.48 -2.58 -17.99
CA GLU A 89 -12.33 -3.49 -18.08
C GLU A 89 -10.99 -2.77 -17.91
N ALA A 90 -10.78 -1.66 -18.61
CA ALA A 90 -9.55 -0.87 -18.53
C ALA A 90 -9.39 -0.19 -17.15
N ARG A 91 -10.51 0.28 -16.58
CA ARG A 91 -10.52 0.85 -15.21
C ARG A 91 -10.17 -0.20 -14.17
N LEU A 92 -10.72 -1.39 -14.26
CA LEU A 92 -10.42 -2.51 -13.36
C LEU A 92 -8.98 -2.99 -13.52
N SER A 93 -8.43 -3.00 -14.73
CA SER A 93 -7.02 -3.36 -14.98
C SER A 93 -6.07 -2.38 -14.27
N LYS A 94 -6.34 -1.06 -14.36
CA LYS A 94 -5.55 -0.05 -13.64
C LYS A 94 -5.67 -0.20 -12.13
N ALA A 95 -6.89 -0.43 -11.62
CA ALA A 95 -7.13 -0.66 -10.19
C ALA A 95 -6.45 -1.94 -9.70
N ALA A 96 -6.43 -3.00 -10.51
CA ALA A 96 -5.73 -4.25 -10.17
C ALA A 96 -4.22 -4.04 -10.02
N SER A 97 -3.59 -3.24 -10.90
CA SER A 97 -2.16 -2.92 -10.76
C SER A 97 -1.88 -2.18 -9.46
N LEU A 98 -2.67 -1.15 -9.13
CA LEU A 98 -2.53 -0.40 -7.88
C LEU A 98 -2.71 -1.30 -6.63
N LEU A 99 -3.66 -2.22 -6.68
CA LEU A 99 -3.89 -3.18 -5.59
C LEU A 99 -2.76 -4.19 -5.46
N ARG A 100 -2.19 -4.68 -6.56
CA ARG A 100 -1.04 -5.60 -6.53
C ARG A 100 0.15 -4.93 -5.87
N ASP A 101 0.50 -3.71 -6.30
CA ASP A 101 1.59 -2.94 -5.71
C ASP A 101 1.37 -2.75 -4.20
N TYR A 102 0.14 -2.48 -3.79
CA TYR A 102 -0.22 -2.35 -2.37
C TYR A 102 -0.06 -3.69 -1.62
N PHE A 103 -0.52 -4.81 -2.17
CA PHE A 103 -0.39 -6.12 -1.53
C PHE A 103 1.06 -6.58 -1.44
N ASP A 104 1.88 -6.32 -2.45
CA ASP A 104 3.32 -6.63 -2.45
C ASP A 104 4.03 -5.84 -1.33
N GLN A 105 3.70 -4.56 -1.18
CA GLN A 105 4.20 -3.73 -0.09
C GLN A 105 3.77 -4.27 1.27
N MET A 106 2.51 -4.67 1.44
CA MET A 106 2.00 -5.22 2.70
C MET A 106 2.66 -6.54 3.06
N THR A 107 2.95 -7.39 2.09
CA THR A 107 3.66 -8.66 2.30
C THR A 107 5.09 -8.42 2.79
N ALA A 108 5.84 -7.54 2.13
CA ALA A 108 7.20 -7.17 2.53
C ALA A 108 7.25 -6.55 3.94
N LEU A 109 6.28 -5.69 4.26
CA LEU A 109 6.14 -5.11 5.59
C LEU A 109 5.79 -6.14 6.66
N GLY A 110 4.94 -7.11 6.35
CA GLY A 110 4.56 -8.18 7.28
C GLY A 110 5.76 -8.98 7.78
N GLU A 111 6.75 -9.23 6.91
CA GLU A 111 8.01 -9.89 7.29
C GLU A 111 8.86 -9.02 8.21
N SER A 112 8.96 -7.72 7.89
CA SER A 112 9.71 -6.76 8.70
C SER A 112 9.12 -6.59 10.10
N LEU A 113 7.78 -6.55 10.19
CA LEU A 113 7.08 -6.43 11.46
C LEU A 113 7.21 -7.67 12.33
N ARG A 114 7.14 -8.87 11.75
CA ARG A 114 7.36 -10.10 12.51
C ARG A 114 8.72 -10.10 13.19
N SER A 115 9.75 -9.68 12.49
CA SER A 115 11.11 -9.58 13.04
C SER A 115 11.24 -8.51 14.10
N ALA A 116 10.55 -7.36 13.97
CA ALA A 116 10.55 -6.29 14.95
C ALA A 116 9.71 -6.63 16.21
N SER A 117 8.60 -7.35 16.04
CA SER A 117 7.70 -7.75 17.13
C SER A 117 8.37 -8.73 18.12
N ILE A 118 9.32 -9.53 17.64
CA ILE A 118 10.13 -10.41 18.50
C ILE A 118 10.98 -9.58 19.48
N GLN A 119 11.30 -8.33 19.16
CA GLN A 119 12.18 -7.47 19.96
C GLN A 119 11.47 -6.36 20.74
N GLY A 120 10.20 -6.04 20.50
CA GLY A 120 9.65 -4.83 21.12
C GLY A 120 8.15 -4.53 20.99
N GLY A 121 7.27 -5.52 21.06
CA GLY A 121 5.91 -5.28 21.60
C GLY A 121 5.02 -4.27 20.88
N ALA A 122 4.90 -4.31 19.55
CA ALA A 122 3.77 -3.65 18.88
C ALA A 122 2.46 -4.30 19.38
N LYS A 123 1.54 -3.51 19.92
CA LYS A 123 0.24 -4.02 20.36
C LYS A 123 -0.48 -4.60 19.15
N GLN A 124 -0.67 -5.89 19.13
CA GLN A 124 -1.29 -6.64 18.02
C GLN A 124 -2.66 -6.06 17.61
N GLY A 125 -3.38 -5.43 18.54
CA GLY A 125 -4.65 -4.75 18.29
C GLY A 125 -4.53 -3.50 17.41
N ASP A 126 -3.46 -2.72 17.53
CA ASP A 126 -3.28 -1.49 16.75
C ASP A 126 -3.05 -1.78 15.27
N MET A 127 -2.26 -2.81 14.97
CA MET A 127 -2.01 -3.24 13.61
C MET A 127 -3.26 -3.82 12.94
N ALA A 128 -4.02 -4.64 13.69
CA ALA A 128 -5.28 -5.19 13.18
C ALA A 128 -6.32 -4.09 12.90
N ARG A 129 -6.37 -3.04 13.72
CA ARG A 129 -7.24 -1.88 13.48
C ARG A 129 -6.81 -1.13 12.22
N LEU A 130 -5.53 -0.81 12.10
CA LEU A 130 -4.98 -0.10 10.94
C LEU A 130 -5.26 -0.87 9.63
N PHE A 131 -5.09 -2.20 9.65
CA PHE A 131 -5.41 -3.05 8.52
C PHE A 131 -6.91 -3.01 8.16
N ARG A 132 -7.81 -3.03 9.15
CA ARG A 132 -9.27 -2.92 8.89
C ARG A 132 -9.63 -1.57 8.29
N ASP A 133 -9.09 -0.48 8.84
CA ASP A 133 -9.39 0.88 8.38
C ASP A 133 -8.89 1.08 6.94
N SER A 134 -7.68 0.64 6.63
CA SER A 134 -7.12 0.65 5.26
C SER A 134 -7.96 -0.20 4.30
N SER A 135 -8.38 -1.39 4.74
CA SER A 135 -9.24 -2.28 3.96
C SER A 135 -10.60 -1.64 3.64
N ALA A 136 -11.21 -0.95 4.61
CA ALA A 136 -12.48 -0.25 4.41
C ALA A 136 -12.34 0.91 3.42
N ALA A 137 -11.28 1.72 3.53
CA ALA A 137 -11.01 2.82 2.61
C ALA A 137 -10.82 2.34 1.16
N ILE A 138 -10.05 1.27 0.95
CA ILE A 138 -9.86 0.66 -0.37
C ILE A 138 -11.18 0.12 -0.93
N THR A 139 -11.98 -0.56 -0.09
CA THR A 139 -13.30 -1.07 -0.51
C THR A 139 -14.20 0.07 -0.98
N SER A 140 -14.23 1.18 -0.25
CA SER A 140 -15.00 2.37 -0.63
C SER A 140 -14.54 2.99 -1.95
N ALA A 141 -13.22 3.11 -2.17
CA ALA A 141 -12.69 3.63 -3.43
C ALA A 141 -13.05 2.74 -4.61
N LEU A 142 -12.95 1.42 -4.45
CA LEU A 142 -13.31 0.44 -5.48
C LEU A 142 -14.82 0.42 -5.79
N ALA A 143 -15.67 0.66 -4.79
CA ALA A 143 -17.11 0.73 -5.02
C ALA A 143 -17.48 1.79 -6.07
N GLY A 144 -16.74 2.91 -6.12
CA GLY A 144 -16.89 3.94 -7.14
C GLY A 144 -16.62 3.48 -8.58
N LEU A 145 -15.93 2.36 -8.78
CA LEU A 145 -15.71 1.78 -10.11
C LEU A 145 -16.93 0.96 -10.58
N PHE A 146 -17.62 0.28 -9.67
CA PHE A 146 -18.72 -0.61 -9.98
C PHE A 146 -20.10 0.06 -9.92
N GLU A 147 -20.26 1.07 -9.06
CA GLU A 147 -21.53 1.73 -8.81
C GLU A 147 -22.22 2.29 -10.09
N PRO A 148 -21.48 2.94 -11.03
CA PRO A 148 -22.06 3.41 -12.30
C PRO A 148 -22.58 2.27 -13.19
N HIS A 149 -22.13 1.04 -12.96
CA HIS A 149 -22.48 -0.15 -13.76
C HIS A 149 -23.47 -1.08 -13.05
N ARG A 150 -24.06 -0.65 -11.92
CA ARG A 150 -24.94 -1.47 -11.07
C ARG A 150 -26.01 -2.24 -11.86
N ALA A 151 -26.67 -1.59 -12.82
CA ALA A 151 -27.73 -2.20 -13.61
C ALA A 151 -27.23 -3.32 -14.57
N ALA A 152 -25.95 -3.30 -14.93
CA ALA A 152 -25.31 -4.29 -15.79
C ALA A 152 -24.64 -5.44 -15.01
N LEU A 153 -24.71 -5.43 -13.69
CA LEU A 153 -24.11 -6.47 -12.84
C LEU A 153 -25.18 -7.49 -12.42
N ARG A 154 -24.80 -8.77 -12.39
CA ARG A 154 -25.63 -9.86 -11.84
C ARG A 154 -25.55 -9.95 -10.31
N VAL A 155 -24.62 -9.24 -9.71
CA VAL A 155 -24.35 -9.20 -8.27
C VAL A 155 -24.36 -7.74 -7.79
N THR A 156 -24.49 -7.53 -6.50
CA THR A 156 -24.39 -6.18 -5.94
C THR A 156 -22.98 -5.60 -6.17
N PRO A 157 -22.83 -4.27 -6.31
CA PRO A 157 -21.50 -3.63 -6.37
C PRO A 157 -20.58 -4.06 -5.23
N ALA A 158 -21.12 -4.24 -4.02
CA ALA A 158 -20.34 -4.73 -2.88
C ALA A 158 -19.78 -6.15 -3.10
N ALA A 159 -20.58 -7.06 -3.64
CA ALA A 159 -20.14 -8.41 -4.00
C ALA A 159 -19.11 -8.37 -5.14
N ALA A 160 -19.30 -7.51 -6.14
CA ALA A 160 -18.34 -7.31 -7.23
C ALA A 160 -16.97 -6.81 -6.70
N VAL A 161 -16.98 -5.85 -5.78
CA VAL A 161 -15.76 -5.37 -5.11
C VAL A 161 -15.08 -6.48 -4.32
N ALA A 162 -15.84 -7.28 -3.56
CA ALA A 162 -15.29 -8.39 -2.79
C ALA A 162 -14.65 -9.45 -3.70
N ALA A 163 -15.33 -9.83 -4.79
CA ALA A 163 -14.81 -10.78 -5.78
C ALA A 163 -13.55 -10.24 -6.47
N PHE A 164 -13.56 -8.98 -6.91
CA PHE A 164 -12.40 -8.33 -7.53
C PHE A 164 -11.19 -8.33 -6.61
N ARG A 165 -11.35 -7.87 -5.37
CA ARG A 165 -10.26 -7.84 -4.39
C ARG A 165 -9.72 -9.24 -4.10
N GLY A 166 -10.61 -10.22 -3.93
CA GLY A 166 -10.23 -11.61 -3.67
C GLY A 166 -9.42 -12.22 -4.81
N LEU A 167 -9.85 -12.01 -6.06
CA LEU A 167 -9.14 -12.48 -7.25
C LEU A 167 -7.77 -11.81 -7.41
N VAL A 168 -7.70 -10.47 -7.25
CA VAL A 168 -6.43 -9.74 -7.34
C VAL A 168 -5.49 -10.20 -6.23
N PHE A 169 -5.96 -10.31 -4.99
CA PHE A 169 -5.14 -10.79 -3.86
C PHE A 169 -4.63 -12.20 -4.11
N ALA A 170 -5.51 -13.15 -4.47
CA ALA A 170 -5.12 -14.52 -4.74
C ALA A 170 -4.08 -14.62 -5.87
N SER A 171 -4.27 -13.84 -6.94
CA SER A 171 -3.36 -13.83 -8.09
C SER A 171 -1.98 -13.23 -7.80
N ALA A 172 -1.85 -12.39 -6.78
CA ALA A 172 -0.60 -11.77 -6.34
C ALA A 172 0.08 -12.51 -5.18
N HIS A 173 -0.62 -13.46 -4.54
CA HIS A 173 -0.16 -14.05 -3.28
C HIS A 173 1.17 -14.81 -3.45
N PRO A 174 2.20 -14.53 -2.63
CA PRO A 174 3.54 -15.09 -2.81
C PRO A 174 3.61 -16.62 -2.60
N MET A 175 2.63 -17.22 -1.92
CA MET A 175 2.56 -18.69 -1.77
C MET A 175 2.15 -19.40 -3.05
N LEU A 176 1.59 -18.70 -4.05
CA LEU A 176 1.33 -19.30 -5.35
C LEU A 176 2.61 -19.33 -6.18
N PRO A 177 2.97 -20.48 -6.76
CA PRO A 177 4.06 -20.56 -7.73
C PRO A 177 3.82 -19.55 -8.88
N PRO A 178 4.87 -18.91 -9.43
CA PRO A 178 4.71 -17.91 -10.49
C PRO A 178 3.86 -18.38 -11.68
N LYS A 179 3.97 -19.68 -12.05
CA LYS A 179 3.19 -20.30 -13.14
C LYS A 179 1.69 -20.46 -12.85
N GLU A 180 1.28 -20.36 -11.58
CA GLU A 180 -0.11 -20.50 -11.13
C GLU A 180 -0.76 -19.14 -10.87
N ARG A 181 0.02 -18.04 -10.97
CA ARG A 181 -0.49 -16.69 -10.79
C ARG A 181 -1.19 -16.21 -12.06
N LEU A 182 -2.43 -15.80 -11.90
CA LEU A 182 -3.19 -15.24 -13.02
C LEU A 182 -2.63 -13.89 -13.44
N ALA A 183 -2.53 -13.66 -14.74
CA ALA A 183 -2.26 -12.33 -15.29
C ALA A 183 -3.45 -11.39 -15.02
N THR A 184 -3.20 -10.07 -15.01
CA THR A 184 -4.27 -9.09 -14.75
C THR A 184 -5.44 -9.24 -15.71
N GLY A 185 -5.18 -9.47 -17.00
CA GLY A 185 -6.23 -9.69 -18.00
C GLY A 185 -7.10 -10.92 -17.72
N GLU A 186 -6.48 -12.02 -17.24
CA GLU A 186 -7.21 -13.24 -16.87
C GLU A 186 -8.11 -13.00 -15.65
N VAL A 187 -7.60 -12.31 -14.63
CA VAL A 187 -8.38 -11.91 -13.44
C VAL A 187 -9.61 -11.10 -13.85
N ILE A 188 -9.42 -10.09 -14.71
CA ILE A 188 -10.52 -9.24 -15.18
C ILE A 188 -11.50 -10.03 -16.05
N GLY A 189 -11.01 -10.87 -16.96
CA GLY A 189 -11.84 -11.73 -17.79
C GLY A 189 -12.74 -12.66 -16.98
N ILE A 190 -12.16 -13.36 -15.98
CA ILE A 190 -12.90 -14.24 -15.06
C ILE A 190 -13.94 -13.43 -14.27
N LEU A 191 -13.56 -12.28 -13.74
CA LEU A 191 -14.46 -11.42 -12.98
C LEU A 191 -15.66 -10.98 -13.83
N LEU A 192 -15.40 -10.39 -14.99
CA LEU A 192 -16.46 -9.82 -15.85
C LEU A 192 -17.36 -10.92 -16.43
N SER A 193 -16.84 -12.07 -16.80
CA SER A 193 -17.63 -13.22 -17.24
C SER A 193 -18.52 -13.77 -16.12
N GLY A 194 -18.06 -13.69 -14.87
CA GLY A 194 -18.80 -14.16 -13.70
C GLY A 194 -19.86 -13.18 -13.18
N ILE A 195 -19.61 -11.87 -13.26
CA ILE A 195 -20.47 -10.85 -12.61
C ILE A 195 -21.30 -10.01 -13.59
N ALA A 196 -20.96 -10.00 -14.88
CA ALA A 196 -21.77 -9.31 -15.88
C ALA A 196 -23.07 -10.04 -16.15
N ALA A 197 -24.17 -9.32 -16.29
CA ALA A 197 -25.42 -9.90 -16.79
C ALA A 197 -25.19 -10.47 -18.20
N ARG A 198 -25.72 -11.67 -18.47
CA ARG A 198 -25.74 -12.17 -19.85
C ARG A 198 -26.65 -11.24 -20.63
N GLY A 199 -26.09 -10.53 -21.60
CA GLY A 199 -26.92 -9.86 -22.60
C GLY A 199 -27.81 -10.92 -23.24
N ASP A 200 -29.12 -10.65 -23.37
CA ASP A 200 -29.96 -11.42 -24.23
C ASP A 200 -29.31 -11.45 -25.61
N LYS A 201 -29.03 -12.68 -26.10
CA LYS A 201 -28.52 -12.88 -27.46
C LYS A 201 -29.65 -12.67 -28.43
#